data_2a559a042e113a8f8d81283618b64345
#
_entry.id   2a559a042e113a8f8d81283618b64345
#
_cell.length_a   1.000
_cell.length_b   1.000
_cell.length_c   1.000
_cell.angle_alpha   90.00
_cell.angle_beta   90.00
_cell.angle_gamma   90.00
#
_symmetry.space_group_name_H-M   'P 1'
#
loop_
_entity.id
_entity.type
_entity.pdbx_description
1 polymer ?
#
loop_
_entity_poly.entity_id
_entity_poly.type
_entity_poly.pdbx_seq_one_letter_code
_entity_poly.pdbx_strand_id
1 'polypeptide(L)'
;LFFFFFATRGLYQQLFGDKKVQKIYHAVSPFQEGLTFPRTIQLRMEKGEPFYTMQVLQGTPNSETTIELLEHDQHWALYKLNPLTGKQHQLRVHLNHLNIPIKNDPFYPEVMHKPADDFSHPLQLLAKEIYFIDPVKMTAMHFHSDLVLTL
;
A
#
# COMPACT_ATOMS: atom_id res chain seq x y z
N LEU A 1 12.01 -14.57 -7.78
CA LEU A 1 11.64 -13.71 -8.93
C LEU A 1 12.85 -13.17 -9.70
N PHE A 2 14.07 -13.33 -9.16
CA PHE A 2 15.29 -12.80 -9.79
C PHE A 2 15.98 -13.78 -10.75
N PHE A 3 15.45 -14.99 -10.87
CA PHE A 3 16.09 -16.06 -11.58
C PHE A 3 15.61 -16.25 -13.00
N PHE A 4 14.97 -15.22 -13.55
CA PHE A 4 14.36 -15.35 -14.85
C PHE A 4 15.38 -15.18 -15.94
N PHE A 5 15.38 -16.11 -16.86
CA PHE A 5 16.06 -15.99 -18.12
C PHE A 5 15.50 -14.76 -18.85
N PHE A 6 16.31 -14.12 -19.67
CA PHE A 6 15.89 -12.94 -20.42
C PHE A 6 14.56 -13.16 -21.18
N ALA A 7 14.32 -14.37 -21.69
CA ALA A 7 13.12 -14.71 -22.43
C ALA A 7 11.81 -14.63 -21.61
N THR A 8 11.89 -14.81 -20.28
CA THR A 8 10.72 -14.81 -19.40
C THR A 8 10.55 -13.51 -18.63
N ARG A 9 11.59 -12.71 -18.54
CA ARG A 9 11.61 -11.46 -17.77
C ARG A 9 10.49 -10.49 -18.19
N GLY A 10 10.28 -10.34 -19.49
CA GLY A 10 9.24 -9.47 -20.03
C GLY A 10 7.82 -9.92 -19.65
N LEU A 11 7.60 -11.23 -19.56
CA LEU A 11 6.29 -11.77 -19.16
C LEU A 11 5.92 -11.39 -17.73
N TYR A 12 6.88 -11.42 -16.80
CA TYR A 12 6.65 -11.02 -15.41
C TYR A 12 6.48 -9.51 -15.28
N GLN A 13 7.27 -8.72 -16.00
CA GLN A 13 7.11 -7.27 -16.04
C GLN A 13 5.73 -6.88 -16.57
N GLN A 14 5.27 -7.53 -17.63
CA GLN A 14 3.96 -7.30 -18.20
C GLN A 14 2.84 -7.66 -17.23
N LEU A 15 2.99 -8.73 -16.45
CA LEU A 15 2.05 -9.14 -15.43
C LEU A 15 1.76 -8.01 -14.44
N PHE A 16 2.81 -7.33 -13.94
CA PHE A 16 2.67 -6.18 -13.04
C PHE A 16 2.11 -4.95 -13.78
N GLY A 17 2.59 -4.69 -14.99
CA GLY A 17 2.12 -3.57 -15.81
C GLY A 17 0.64 -3.67 -16.16
N ASP A 18 0.15 -4.86 -16.44
CA ASP A 18 -1.25 -5.12 -16.79
C ASP A 18 -2.15 -5.24 -15.56
N LYS A 19 -1.65 -4.99 -14.38
CA LYS A 19 -2.40 -5.06 -13.10
C LYS A 19 -3.03 -6.44 -12.86
N LYS A 20 -2.37 -7.49 -13.32
CA LYS A 20 -2.80 -8.89 -13.15
C LYS A 20 -2.30 -9.50 -11.85
N VAL A 21 -1.66 -8.70 -11.02
CA VAL A 21 -1.19 -9.09 -9.70
C VAL A 21 -2.09 -8.47 -8.66
N GLN A 22 -2.72 -9.31 -7.84
CA GLN A 22 -3.49 -8.83 -6.70
C GLN A 22 -2.59 -8.77 -5.48
N LYS A 23 -2.51 -7.60 -4.87
CA LYS A 23 -1.70 -7.34 -3.68
C LYS A 23 -2.60 -6.98 -2.51
N ILE A 24 -2.29 -7.55 -1.35
CA ILE A 24 -2.99 -7.24 -0.10
C ILE A 24 -1.97 -6.75 0.91
N TYR A 25 -2.26 -5.59 1.50
CA TYR A 25 -1.48 -5.01 2.57
C TYR A 25 -2.32 -4.89 3.83
N HIS A 26 -1.65 -4.93 4.97
CA HIS A 26 -2.23 -4.55 6.25
C HIS A 26 -1.56 -3.30 6.76
N ALA A 27 -2.32 -2.43 7.40
CA ALA A 27 -1.80 -1.21 8.01
C ALA A 27 -2.49 -0.94 9.33
N VAL A 28 -1.74 -0.40 10.28
CA VAL A 28 -2.30 0.17 11.51
C VAL A 28 -2.37 1.68 11.33
N SER A 29 -3.56 2.23 11.47
CA SER A 29 -3.83 3.67 11.35
C SER A 29 -4.84 4.08 12.41
N PRO A 30 -5.01 5.39 12.65
CA PRO A 30 -6.00 5.84 13.63
C PRO A 30 -7.40 5.30 13.29
N PHE A 31 -8.12 4.91 14.34
CA PHE A 31 -9.55 4.63 14.23
C PHE A 31 -10.30 5.96 14.26
N GLN A 32 -11.21 6.15 13.33
CA GLN A 32 -12.05 7.34 13.29
C GLN A 32 -13.51 6.93 13.16
N GLU A 33 -14.27 7.20 14.20
CA GLU A 33 -15.71 6.99 14.19
C GLU A 33 -16.34 7.84 13.09
N GLY A 34 -17.27 7.25 12.35
CA GLY A 34 -17.93 7.93 11.24
C GLY A 34 -17.34 7.65 9.86
N LEU A 35 -16.12 7.12 9.79
CA LEU A 35 -15.61 6.59 8.53
C LEU A 35 -16.18 5.19 8.30
N THR A 36 -16.85 4.97 7.17
CA THR A 36 -17.46 3.70 6.83
C THR A 36 -16.60 2.88 5.88
N PHE A 37 -16.61 1.57 6.07
CA PHE A 37 -15.86 0.61 5.28
C PHE A 37 -16.75 -0.58 4.89
N PRO A 38 -16.48 -1.32 3.80
CA PRO A 38 -15.36 -1.06 2.87
C PRO A 38 -15.57 0.21 2.06
N ARG A 39 -14.48 0.80 1.62
CA ARG A 39 -14.54 1.95 0.72
C ARG A 39 -13.43 1.88 -0.32
N THR A 40 -13.70 2.45 -1.47
CA THR A 40 -12.71 2.62 -2.54
C THR A 40 -12.37 4.10 -2.63
N ILE A 41 -11.08 4.40 -2.66
CA ILE A 41 -10.58 5.75 -2.82
C ILE A 41 -9.83 5.86 -4.15
N GLN A 42 -10.13 6.92 -4.89
CA GLN A 42 -9.50 7.24 -6.16
C GLN A 42 -8.96 8.65 -6.08
N LEU A 43 -7.66 8.80 -6.34
CA LEU A 43 -6.99 10.09 -6.26
C LEU A 43 -6.04 10.28 -7.43
N ARG A 44 -5.82 11.54 -7.81
CA ARG A 44 -4.73 11.90 -8.67
C ARG A 44 -3.50 12.20 -7.83
N MET A 45 -2.47 11.39 -8.02
CA MET A 45 -1.21 11.49 -7.29
C MET A 45 -0.08 11.90 -8.22
N GLU A 46 0.72 12.87 -7.78
CA GLU A 46 1.91 13.34 -8.49
C GLU A 46 3.05 13.51 -7.49
N LYS A 47 4.26 13.69 -7.99
CA LYS A 47 5.41 13.99 -7.12
C LYS A 47 5.18 15.28 -6.35
N GLY A 48 5.57 15.28 -5.07
CA GLY A 48 5.42 16.42 -4.17
C GLY A 48 6.74 17.13 -3.90
N GLU A 49 6.70 17.94 -2.86
CA GLU A 49 7.86 18.61 -2.28
C GLU A 49 8.00 18.14 -0.82
N PRO A 50 9.13 17.57 -0.40
CA PRO A 50 10.32 17.22 -1.22
C PRO A 50 10.05 16.18 -2.30
N PHE A 51 10.93 16.08 -3.29
CA PHE A 51 10.76 15.25 -4.49
C PHE A 51 10.53 13.77 -4.21
N TYR A 52 10.93 13.26 -3.04
CA TYR A 52 10.72 11.87 -2.64
C TYR A 52 9.36 11.62 -1.99
N THR A 53 8.52 12.65 -1.90
CA THR A 53 7.13 12.54 -1.43
C THR A 53 6.16 12.60 -2.60
N MET A 54 4.90 12.28 -2.30
CA MET A 54 3.80 12.39 -3.24
C MET A 54 2.75 13.35 -2.71
N GLN A 55 2.00 13.96 -3.61
CA GLN A 55 0.90 14.86 -3.28
C GLN A 55 -0.35 14.49 -4.04
N VAL A 56 -1.48 14.92 -3.53
CA VAL A 56 -2.79 14.76 -4.17
C VAL A 56 -3.14 16.06 -4.89
N LEU A 57 -3.51 15.95 -6.15
CA LEU A 57 -3.96 17.07 -6.97
C LEU A 57 -5.37 16.82 -7.47
N GLN A 58 -6.04 17.89 -7.89
CA GLN A 58 -7.30 17.76 -8.60
C GLN A 58 -7.05 17.24 -10.01
N GLY A 59 -8.01 16.50 -10.54
CA GLY A 59 -7.95 15.98 -11.90
C GLY A 59 -8.38 14.52 -11.96
N THR A 60 -8.23 13.93 -13.14
CA THR A 60 -8.58 12.53 -13.37
C THR A 60 -7.73 11.62 -12.45
N PRO A 61 -8.36 10.75 -11.65
CA PRO A 61 -7.64 9.84 -10.78
C PRO A 61 -6.68 8.93 -11.55
N ASN A 62 -5.49 8.73 -10.99
CA ASN A 62 -4.49 7.79 -11.50
C ASN A 62 -4.10 6.72 -10.48
N SER A 63 -4.80 6.69 -9.34
CA SER A 63 -4.58 5.72 -8.29
C SER A 63 -5.89 5.28 -7.65
N GLU A 64 -5.96 4.02 -7.26
CA GLU A 64 -7.16 3.44 -6.65
C GLU A 64 -6.78 2.39 -5.62
N THR A 65 -7.42 2.45 -4.45
CA THR A 65 -7.26 1.47 -3.37
C THR A 65 -8.62 1.17 -2.74
N THR A 66 -8.89 -0.11 -2.51
CA THR A 66 -10.02 -0.53 -1.68
C THR A 66 -9.54 -0.80 -0.26
N ILE A 67 -10.26 -0.30 0.73
CA ILE A 67 -9.91 -0.35 2.14
C ILE A 67 -11.02 -1.05 2.91
N GLU A 68 -10.64 -2.02 3.74
CA GLU A 68 -11.54 -2.73 4.65
C GLU A 68 -11.03 -2.58 6.08
N LEU A 69 -11.95 -2.41 7.02
CA LEU A 69 -11.64 -2.40 8.44
C LEU A 69 -11.67 -3.83 8.96
N LEU A 70 -10.58 -4.33 9.54
CA LEU A 70 -10.50 -5.68 10.08
C LEU A 70 -10.82 -5.72 11.57
N GLU A 71 -10.18 -4.83 12.35
CA GLU A 71 -10.41 -4.73 13.80
C GLU A 71 -10.02 -3.33 14.28
N HIS A 72 -10.47 -2.94 15.46
CA HIS A 72 -10.08 -1.67 16.07
C HIS A 72 -10.26 -1.68 17.59
N ASP A 73 -9.52 -0.79 18.23
CA ASP A 73 -9.78 -0.37 19.60
C ASP A 73 -10.30 1.08 19.60
N GLN A 74 -10.14 1.81 20.69
CA GLN A 74 -10.61 3.21 20.77
C GLN A 74 -9.76 4.19 19.97
N HIS A 75 -8.51 3.85 19.65
CA HIS A 75 -7.55 4.76 19.04
C HIS A 75 -7.01 4.29 17.71
N TRP A 76 -6.83 2.98 17.56
CA TRP A 76 -6.17 2.38 16.39
C TRP A 76 -7.06 1.36 15.71
N ALA A 77 -6.82 1.17 14.44
CA ALA A 77 -7.50 0.18 13.64
C ALA A 77 -6.51 -0.54 12.73
N LEU A 78 -6.79 -1.81 12.50
CA LEU A 78 -6.11 -2.62 11.50
C LEU A 78 -6.95 -2.61 10.22
N TYR A 79 -6.34 -2.16 9.15
CA TYR A 79 -6.98 -2.08 7.83
C TYR A 79 -6.36 -3.06 6.86
N LYS A 80 -7.21 -3.65 6.02
CA LYS A 80 -6.78 -4.40 4.85
C LYS A 80 -6.87 -3.49 3.64
N LEU A 81 -5.77 -3.41 2.89
CA LEU A 81 -5.62 -2.51 1.75
C LEU A 81 -5.39 -3.31 0.49
N ASN A 82 -6.19 -3.07 -0.54
CA ASN A 82 -6.07 -3.72 -1.82
C ASN A 82 -5.86 -2.64 -2.91
N PRO A 83 -4.60 -2.31 -3.25
CA PRO A 83 -4.33 -1.33 -4.30
C PRO A 83 -4.55 -1.95 -5.68
N LEU A 84 -5.34 -1.28 -6.52
CA LEU A 84 -5.52 -1.65 -7.92
C LEU A 84 -4.38 -1.10 -8.78
N THR A 85 -3.84 0.05 -8.40
CA THR A 85 -2.69 0.73 -9.02
C THR A 85 -1.48 0.63 -8.09
N GLY A 86 -0.30 0.97 -8.57
CA GLY A 86 0.94 0.86 -7.80
C GLY A 86 1.75 2.14 -7.76
N LYS A 87 1.12 3.29 -7.52
CA LYS A 87 1.84 4.57 -7.41
C LYS A 87 2.72 4.59 -6.17
N GLN A 88 3.82 5.33 -6.25
CA GLN A 88 4.75 5.52 -5.14
C GLN A 88 3.99 6.03 -3.90
N HIS A 89 4.23 5.43 -2.75
CA HIS A 89 3.59 5.78 -1.48
C HIS A 89 2.06 5.77 -1.51
N GLN A 90 1.46 5.05 -2.45
CA GLN A 90 0.01 5.13 -2.69
C GLN A 90 -0.83 4.89 -1.42
N LEU A 91 -0.56 3.81 -0.70
CA LEU A 91 -1.34 3.45 0.49
C LEU A 91 -1.17 4.47 1.61
N ARG A 92 0.04 4.99 1.77
CA ARG A 92 0.36 6.01 2.76
C ARG A 92 -0.38 7.31 2.49
N VAL A 93 -0.35 7.75 1.22
CA VAL A 93 -1.04 8.97 0.77
C VAL A 93 -2.55 8.81 0.85
N HIS A 94 -3.10 7.67 0.43
CA HIS A 94 -4.54 7.41 0.48
C HIS A 94 -5.08 7.44 1.92
N LEU A 95 -4.42 6.77 2.86
CA LEU A 95 -4.85 6.81 4.26
C LEU A 95 -4.66 8.19 4.88
N ASN A 96 -3.58 8.89 4.55
CA ASN A 96 -3.39 10.27 5.00
C ASN A 96 -4.49 11.21 4.48
N HIS A 97 -4.91 11.02 3.24
CA HIS A 97 -5.99 11.82 2.64
C HIS A 97 -7.32 11.63 3.37
N LEU A 98 -7.55 10.48 3.97
CA LEU A 98 -8.71 10.20 4.80
C LEU A 98 -8.55 10.70 6.24
N ASN A 99 -7.46 11.41 6.56
CA ASN A 99 -7.09 11.88 7.89
C ASN A 99 -6.81 10.74 8.89
N ILE A 100 -6.40 9.58 8.39
CA ILE A 100 -5.97 8.44 9.18
C ILE A 100 -4.57 7.99 8.71
N PRO A 101 -3.53 8.82 8.83
CA PRO A 101 -2.19 8.46 8.37
C PRO A 101 -1.68 7.20 9.04
N ILE A 102 -0.92 6.38 8.32
CA ILE A 102 -0.39 5.13 8.86
C ILE A 102 0.51 5.41 10.07
N LYS A 103 0.37 4.60 11.09
CA LYS A 103 1.15 4.73 12.35
C LYS A 103 2.64 4.69 12.05
N ASN A 104 3.38 5.65 12.61
CA ASN A 104 4.83 5.81 12.45
C ASN A 104 5.28 6.20 11.03
N ASP A 105 4.39 6.78 10.23
CA ASP A 105 4.78 7.25 8.90
C ASP A 105 5.68 8.49 9.04
N PRO A 106 6.94 8.43 8.55
CA PRO A 106 7.87 9.55 8.66
C PRO A 106 7.67 10.64 7.60
N PHE A 107 6.76 10.44 6.63
CA PHE A 107 6.55 11.38 5.53
C PHE A 107 5.17 12.03 5.53
N TYR A 108 4.16 11.33 5.99
CA TYR A 108 2.78 11.81 5.94
C TYR A 108 2.13 11.82 7.33
N PRO A 109 1.46 12.89 7.73
CA PRO A 109 1.11 14.11 6.95
C PRO A 109 2.27 15.06 6.67
N GLU A 110 3.41 14.92 7.33
CA GLU A 110 4.57 15.79 7.16
C GLU A 110 5.87 15.00 7.28
N VAL A 111 6.91 15.50 6.62
CA VAL A 111 8.21 14.86 6.68
C VAL A 111 8.83 15.07 8.06
N MET A 112 9.17 13.97 8.73
CA MET A 112 9.90 13.97 9.99
C MET A 112 11.30 13.41 9.75
N HIS A 113 12.31 14.15 10.20
CA HIS A 113 13.70 13.71 10.09
C HIS A 113 14.04 12.83 11.28
N LYS A 114 14.49 11.60 11.00
CA LYS A 114 15.03 10.72 12.03
C LYS A 114 16.32 10.06 11.52
N PRO A 115 17.23 9.63 12.43
CA PRO A 115 18.45 8.94 12.01
C PRO A 115 18.13 7.72 11.14
N ALA A 116 18.96 7.46 10.12
CA ALA A 116 18.76 6.36 9.19
C ALA A 116 18.82 4.97 9.85
N ASP A 117 19.45 4.89 11.02
CA ASP A 117 19.61 3.67 11.83
C ASP A 117 18.59 3.56 12.96
N ASP A 118 17.60 4.46 13.02
CA ASP A 118 16.54 4.41 14.02
C ASP A 118 15.39 3.52 13.53
N PHE A 119 15.33 2.29 14.02
CA PHE A 119 14.28 1.31 13.73
C PHE A 119 13.31 1.12 14.90
N SER A 120 13.30 2.02 15.88
CA SER A 120 12.50 1.88 17.11
C SER A 120 10.99 1.98 16.86
N HIS A 121 10.57 2.74 15.84
CA HIS A 121 9.17 2.96 15.51
C HIS A 121 8.97 2.74 14.01
N PRO A 122 8.90 1.47 13.56
CA PRO A 122 8.76 1.17 12.14
C PRO A 122 7.38 1.56 11.62
N LEU A 123 7.32 1.98 10.36
CA LEU A 123 6.08 2.22 9.63
C LEU A 123 5.19 0.97 9.71
N GLN A 124 3.98 1.12 10.19
CA GLN A 124 3.03 0.01 10.38
C GLN A 124 2.27 -0.32 9.10
N LEU A 125 3.00 -0.70 8.08
CA LEU A 125 2.49 -1.11 6.76
C LEU A 125 3.17 -2.42 6.37
N LEU A 126 2.38 -3.45 6.15
CA LEU A 126 2.87 -4.80 5.87
C LEU A 126 2.33 -5.30 4.53
N ALA A 127 3.22 -5.72 3.64
CA ALA A 127 2.84 -6.47 2.44
C ALA A 127 2.43 -7.88 2.89
N LYS A 128 1.12 -8.14 2.92
CA LYS A 128 0.58 -9.35 3.54
C LYS A 128 0.44 -10.51 2.56
N GLU A 129 -0.08 -10.23 1.35
CA GLU A 129 -0.34 -11.29 0.38
C GLU A 129 -0.12 -10.79 -1.05
N ILE A 130 0.25 -11.70 -1.92
CA ILE A 130 0.33 -11.47 -3.35
C ILE A 130 -0.23 -12.69 -4.10
N TYR A 131 -1.10 -12.43 -5.09
CA TYR A 131 -1.71 -13.45 -5.94
C TYR A 131 -1.44 -13.11 -7.40
N PHE A 132 -1.06 -14.10 -8.18
CA PHE A 132 -0.94 -13.95 -9.63
C PHE A 132 -0.95 -15.33 -10.31
N ILE A 133 -1.16 -15.32 -11.62
CA ILE A 133 -0.96 -16.52 -12.44
C ILE A 133 0.45 -16.45 -12.99
N ASP A 134 1.25 -17.47 -12.76
CA ASP A 134 2.61 -17.55 -13.28
C ASP A 134 2.53 -17.56 -14.81
N PRO A 135 3.13 -16.59 -15.51
CA PRO A 135 2.96 -16.47 -16.97
C PRO A 135 3.71 -17.53 -17.78
N VAL A 136 4.61 -18.27 -17.14
CA VAL A 136 5.37 -19.36 -17.79
C VAL A 136 4.71 -20.71 -17.51
N LYS A 137 4.42 -21.01 -16.25
CA LYS A 137 3.84 -22.28 -15.82
C LYS A 137 2.32 -22.32 -15.91
N MET A 138 1.69 -21.14 -16.04
CA MET A 138 0.23 -20.98 -16.08
C MET A 138 -0.47 -21.52 -14.83
N THR A 139 0.23 -21.50 -13.69
CA THR A 139 -0.29 -21.95 -12.40
C THR A 139 -0.59 -20.75 -11.50
N ALA A 140 -1.63 -20.88 -10.67
CA ALA A 140 -1.95 -19.87 -9.67
C ALA A 140 -0.87 -19.84 -8.58
N MET A 141 -0.36 -18.64 -8.29
CA MET A 141 0.65 -18.42 -7.26
C MET A 141 0.05 -17.54 -6.17
N HIS A 142 0.28 -17.97 -4.92
CA HIS A 142 -0.16 -17.21 -3.75
C HIS A 142 0.97 -17.23 -2.72
N PHE A 143 1.45 -16.06 -2.36
CA PHE A 143 2.44 -15.89 -1.31
C PHE A 143 1.83 -15.04 -0.20
N HIS A 144 2.12 -15.39 1.04
CA HIS A 144 1.69 -14.61 2.19
C HIS A 144 2.82 -14.47 3.20
N SER A 145 2.77 -13.38 3.96
CA SER A 145 3.70 -13.15 5.08
C SER A 145 3.12 -13.72 6.37
N ASP A 146 3.94 -14.37 7.15
CA ASP A 146 3.58 -14.83 8.50
C ASP A 146 3.62 -13.71 9.53
N LEU A 147 4.16 -12.53 9.16
CA LEU A 147 4.17 -11.37 10.04
C LEU A 147 2.75 -10.87 10.30
N VAL A 148 2.56 -10.30 11.47
CA VAL A 148 1.25 -9.76 11.91
C VAL A 148 1.48 -8.40 12.53
N LEU A 149 0.63 -7.43 12.16
CA LEU A 149 0.59 -6.14 12.82
C LEU A 149 -0.39 -6.23 14.01
N THR A 150 -0.04 -5.55 15.08
CA THR A 150 -0.89 -5.47 16.28
C THR A 150 -1.25 -4.02 16.59
N LEU A 151 -2.42 -3.81 17.15
CA LEU A 151 -2.89 -2.47 17.55
C LEU A 151 -2.10 -1.90 18.72
#